data_7955489dad6320a9bb528588195b8a7c
#
_entry.id   7955489dad6320a9bb528588195b8a7c
#
_cell.length_a   1.000
_cell.length_b   1.000
_cell.length_c   1.000
_cell.angle_alpha   90.00
_cell.angle_beta   90.00
_cell.angle_gamma   90.00
#
_symmetry.space_group_name_H-M   'P 1'
#
loop_
_entity.id
_entity.type
_entity.pdbx_description
1 polymer ?
#
loop_
_entity_poly.entity_id
_entity_poly.type
_entity_poly.pdbx_seq_one_letter_code
_entity_poly.pdbx_strand_id
1 'polypeptide(L)'
;VVAEAPARGAVFIVTTERCPQILCRLLGLIAQQDRLVARADAVDTRRVLRVMLAVPDIDRNRATIIAGKMRQLVRVRTVKVRIDK
;
A
#
# COMPACT_ATOMS: atom_id res chain seq x y z
N VAL A 1 -23.27 -9.43 8.72
CA VAL A 1 -22.75 -8.33 7.91
C VAL A 1 -21.93 -8.84 6.79
N VAL A 2 -22.24 -8.39 5.67
CA VAL A 2 -21.46 -8.73 4.51
C VAL A 2 -20.29 -7.78 4.40
N ALA A 3 -19.13 -8.33 4.32
CA ALA A 3 -17.96 -7.52 4.05
C ALA A 3 -18.01 -7.13 2.58
N GLU A 4 -18.38 -5.93 2.35
CA GLU A 4 -18.46 -5.41 1.00
C GLU A 4 -17.09 -5.00 0.53
N ALA A 5 -16.75 -5.42 -0.65
CA ALA A 5 -15.58 -4.85 -1.28
C ALA A 5 -15.88 -3.37 -1.53
N PRO A 6 -14.95 -2.48 -1.27
CA PRO A 6 -15.19 -1.07 -1.57
C PRO A 6 -15.45 -0.91 -3.06
N ALA A 7 -16.43 -0.09 -3.38
CA ALA A 7 -16.79 0.15 -4.77
C ALA A 7 -15.65 0.77 -5.54
N ARG A 8 -14.83 1.55 -4.87
CA ARG A 8 -13.67 2.22 -5.48
C ARG A 8 -12.53 2.19 -4.49
N GLY A 9 -11.36 2.07 -5.02
CA GLY A 9 -10.18 2.06 -4.19
C GLY A 9 -8.96 1.68 -4.98
N ALA A 10 -7.87 1.53 -4.28
CA ALA A 10 -6.61 1.14 -4.86
C ALA A 10 -6.00 0.04 -4.02
N VAL A 11 -5.27 -0.84 -4.70
CA VAL A 11 -4.46 -1.84 -4.03
C VAL A 11 -3.01 -1.55 -4.39
N PHE A 12 -2.21 -1.33 -3.37
CA PHE A 12 -0.79 -1.09 -3.53
C PHE A 12 -0.04 -2.38 -3.27
N ILE A 13 0.73 -2.81 -4.24
CA ILE A 13 1.57 -4.00 -4.12
C ILE A 13 3.00 -3.54 -4.10
N VAL A 14 3.62 -3.67 -2.94
CA VAL A 14 4.94 -3.10 -2.67
C VAL A 14 5.92 -4.22 -2.39
N THR A 15 7.04 -4.20 -3.08
CA THR A 15 8.15 -5.10 -2.80
C THR A 15 9.27 -4.30 -2.16
N THR A 16 9.71 -4.75 -1.00
CA THR A 16 10.72 -4.02 -0.24
C THR A 16 11.84 -4.95 0.19
N GLU A 17 12.94 -4.37 0.62
CA GLU A 17 13.94 -5.12 1.36
C GLU A 17 13.35 -5.56 2.70
N ARG A 18 13.92 -6.62 3.24
CA ARG A 18 13.46 -7.15 4.53
C ARG A 18 13.91 -6.22 5.65
N CYS A 19 13.00 -5.39 6.10
CA CYS A 19 13.26 -4.41 7.13
C CYS A 19 12.08 -4.39 8.08
N PRO A 20 12.30 -4.60 9.38
CA PRO A 20 11.18 -4.66 10.33
C PRO A 20 10.33 -3.40 10.37
N GLN A 21 10.89 -2.26 10.00
CA GLN A 21 10.20 -0.98 10.13
C GLN A 21 9.46 -0.57 8.88
N ILE A 22 9.65 -1.29 7.76
CA ILE A 22 9.13 -0.80 6.50
C ILE A 22 7.59 -0.83 6.46
N LEU A 23 7.00 -1.84 7.06
CA LEU A 23 5.53 -1.93 7.06
C LEU A 23 4.92 -0.75 7.78
N CYS A 24 5.46 -0.39 8.95
CA CYS A 24 4.97 0.77 9.69
C CYS A 24 5.13 2.05 8.91
N ARG A 25 6.22 2.19 8.16
CA ARG A 25 6.44 3.38 7.34
C ARG A 25 5.43 3.47 6.21
N LEU A 26 5.13 2.35 5.56
CA LEU A 26 4.13 2.33 4.50
C LEU A 26 2.75 2.68 5.05
N LEU A 27 2.37 2.09 6.17
CA LEU A 27 1.09 2.39 6.79
C LEU A 27 1.01 3.84 7.24
N GLY A 28 2.10 4.35 7.82
CA GLY A 28 2.15 5.74 8.24
C GLY A 28 2.04 6.72 7.08
N LEU A 29 2.60 6.37 5.94
CA LEU A 29 2.51 7.22 4.76
C LEU A 29 1.08 7.35 4.28
N ILE A 30 0.33 6.24 4.28
CA ILE A 30 -1.08 6.26 3.90
C ILE A 30 -1.89 7.05 4.92
N ALA A 31 -1.58 6.87 6.20
CA ALA A 31 -2.26 7.59 7.26
C ALA A 31 -2.03 9.09 7.17
N GLN A 32 -0.83 9.50 6.76
CA GLN A 32 -0.53 10.93 6.58
C GLN A 32 -1.37 11.55 5.47
N GLN A 33 -1.84 10.75 4.53
CA GLN A 33 -2.72 11.21 3.48
C GLN A 33 -4.18 11.16 3.91
N ASP A 34 -4.42 10.91 5.18
CA ASP A 34 -5.76 10.84 5.76
C ASP A 34 -6.60 9.76 5.09
N ARG A 35 -5.99 8.62 4.82
CA ARG A 35 -6.67 7.49 4.19
C ARG A 35 -6.62 6.28 5.09
N LEU A 36 -7.67 5.48 5.00
CA LEU A 36 -7.80 4.26 5.77
C LEU A 36 -7.21 3.09 4.98
N VAL A 37 -6.47 2.25 5.66
CA VAL A 37 -6.05 0.97 5.11
C VAL A 37 -7.05 -0.08 5.54
N ALA A 38 -7.82 -0.60 4.60
CA ALA A 38 -8.84 -1.58 4.90
C ALA A 38 -8.26 -2.98 5.07
N ARG A 39 -7.16 -3.26 4.40
CA ARG A 39 -6.52 -4.56 4.49
C ARG A 39 -5.04 -4.41 4.25
N ALA A 40 -4.25 -5.11 5.03
CA ALA A 40 -2.81 -5.12 4.89
C ALA A 40 -2.32 -6.56 5.04
N ASP A 41 -1.57 -7.04 4.05
CA ASP A 41 -0.93 -8.33 4.10
C ASP A 41 0.55 -8.15 3.86
N ALA A 42 1.36 -8.86 4.60
CA ALA A 42 2.80 -8.84 4.42
C ALA A 42 3.31 -10.27 4.39
N VAL A 43 4.11 -10.58 3.39
CA VAL A 43 4.67 -11.91 3.22
C VAL A 43 6.18 -11.79 3.12
N ASP A 44 6.86 -12.48 4.02
CA ASP A 44 8.32 -12.56 4.00
C ASP A 44 8.73 -13.75 3.13
N THR A 45 9.34 -13.46 1.99
CA THR A 45 9.79 -14.50 1.08
C THR A 45 11.23 -14.91 1.37
N ARG A 46 11.83 -14.37 2.42
CA ARG A 46 13.22 -14.53 2.79
C ARG A 46 14.21 -13.80 1.88
N ARG A 47 13.74 -13.31 0.75
CA ARG A 47 14.54 -12.44 -0.11
C ARG A 47 14.06 -11.01 -0.03
N VAL A 48 12.75 -10.85 -0.04
CA VAL A 48 12.11 -9.56 0.02
C VAL A 48 10.86 -9.68 0.87
N LEU A 49 10.32 -8.55 1.24
CA LEU A 49 9.02 -8.47 1.88
C LEU A 49 8.02 -7.99 0.84
N ARG A 50 6.95 -8.72 0.67
CA ARG A 50 5.85 -8.32 -0.20
C ARG A 50 4.70 -7.82 0.65
N VAL A 51 4.25 -6.61 0.35
CA VAL A 51 3.20 -5.96 1.12
C VAL A 51 2.07 -5.61 0.17
N MET A 52 0.85 -5.97 0.57
CA MET A 52 -0.34 -5.57 -0.15
C MET A 52 -1.17 -4.69 0.77
N LEU A 53 -1.56 -3.53 0.29
CA LEU A 53 -2.34 -2.57 1.07
C LEU A 53 -3.56 -2.17 0.26
N ALA A 54 -4.73 -2.44 0.80
CA ALA A 54 -5.99 -2.06 0.17
C ALA A 54 -6.50 -0.78 0.80
N VAL A 55 -6.68 0.25 -0.01
CA VAL A 55 -7.11 1.57 0.43
C VAL A 55 -8.41 1.91 -0.27
N PRO A 56 -9.53 1.93 0.43
CA PRO A 56 -10.82 2.28 -0.17
C PRO A 56 -10.95 3.77 -0.39
N ASP A 57 -11.89 4.14 -1.24
CA ASP A 57 -12.30 5.54 -1.41
C ASP A 57 -11.17 6.45 -1.81
N ILE A 58 -10.33 5.98 -2.72
CA ILE A 58 -9.21 6.76 -3.22
C ILE A 58 -9.28 6.79 -4.74
N ASP A 59 -9.07 7.95 -5.31
CA ASP A 59 -9.06 8.09 -6.75
C ASP A 59 -7.66 7.82 -7.33
N ARG A 60 -7.60 7.74 -8.65
CA ARG A 60 -6.35 7.44 -9.34
C ARG A 60 -5.28 8.49 -9.05
N ASN A 61 -5.67 9.74 -9.02
CA ASN A 61 -4.71 10.82 -8.82
C ASN A 61 -4.05 10.72 -7.46
N ARG A 62 -4.86 10.52 -6.43
CA ARG A 62 -4.33 10.39 -5.07
C ARG A 62 -3.49 9.13 -4.91
N ALA A 63 -3.94 8.04 -5.52
CA ALA A 63 -3.21 6.79 -5.46
C ALA A 63 -1.84 6.93 -6.13
N THR A 64 -1.76 7.64 -7.23
CA THR A 64 -0.51 7.89 -7.93
C THR A 64 0.45 8.68 -7.05
N ILE A 65 -0.06 9.69 -6.36
CA ILE A 65 0.76 10.49 -5.45
C ILE A 65 1.32 9.63 -4.32
N ILE A 66 0.48 8.80 -3.73
CA ILE A 66 0.90 7.92 -2.64
C ILE A 66 1.96 6.93 -3.13
N ALA A 67 1.73 6.33 -4.29
CA ALA A 67 2.71 5.40 -4.86
C ALA A 67 4.05 6.08 -5.10
N GLY A 68 4.03 7.32 -5.57
CA GLY A 68 5.26 8.08 -5.76
C GLY A 68 6.01 8.30 -4.45
N LYS A 69 5.29 8.59 -3.39
CA LYS A 69 5.91 8.76 -2.07
C LYS A 69 6.47 7.44 -1.56
N MET A 70 5.77 6.33 -1.79
CA MET A 70 6.27 5.02 -1.40
C MET A 70 7.58 4.69 -2.10
N ARG A 71 7.69 5.02 -3.39
CA ARG A 71 8.90 4.75 -4.15
C ARG A 71 10.11 5.54 -3.65
N GLN A 72 9.88 6.62 -2.93
CA GLN A 72 10.96 7.42 -2.36
C GLN A 72 11.53 6.83 -1.08
N LEU A 73 10.85 5.84 -0.50
CA LEU A 73 11.38 5.19 0.69
C LEU A 73 12.57 4.33 0.31
N VAL A 74 13.64 4.43 1.09
CA VAL A 74 14.93 3.84 0.75
C VAL A 74 14.84 2.32 0.53
N ARG A 75 14.03 1.66 1.32
CA ARG A 75 13.96 0.18 1.30
C ARG A 75 12.95 -0.35 0.30
N VAL A 76 12.21 0.50 -0.37
CA VAL A 76 11.19 0.09 -1.32
C VAL A 76 11.84 -0.15 -2.67
N ARG A 77 11.59 -1.32 -3.26
CA ARG A 77 12.12 -1.67 -4.56
C ARG A 77 11.13 -1.40 -5.67
N THR A 78 9.89 -1.85 -5.52
CA THR A 78 8.88 -1.64 -6.54
C THR A 78 7.54 -1.34 -5.88
N VAL A 79 6.73 -0.56 -6.58
CA VAL A 79 5.36 -0.26 -6.17
C VAL A 79 4.48 -0.42 -7.40
N LYS A 80 3.47 -1.26 -7.29
CA LYS A 80 2.45 -1.41 -8.32
C LYS A 80 1.12 -0.98 -7.73
N VAL A 81 0.32 -0.30 -8.53
CA VAL A 81 -0.98 0.19 -8.08
C VAL A 81 -2.04 -0.37 -9.00
N ARG A 82 -3.06 -0.98 -8.41
CA ARG A 82 -4.25 -1.39 -9.12
C ARG A 82 -5.39 -0.51 -8.65
N ILE A 83 -6.07 0.08 -9.61
CA ILE A 83 -7.21 0.95 -9.32
C ILE A 83 -8.48 0.16 -9.59
N ASP A 84 -9.30 0.05 -8.57
CA ASP A 84 -10.62 -0.56 -8.70
C ASP A 84 -11.65 0.52 -8.97
N LYS A 85 -12.51 0.22 -9.91
CA LYS A 85 -13.59 1.15 -10.23
C LYS A 85 -14.85 0.79 -9.50
#